data_6094808bccacf56088f7293442543ca0
#
_entry.id   6094808bccacf56088f7293442543ca0
#
_cell.length_a   1.000
_cell.length_b   1.000
_cell.length_c   1.000
_cell.angle_alpha   90.00
_cell.angle_beta   90.00
_cell.angle_gamma   90.00
#
_symmetry.space_group_name_H-M   'P 1'
#
loop_
_entity.id
_entity.type
_entity.pdbx_description
1 polymer ?
#
loop_
_entity_poly.entity_id
_entity_poly.type
_entity_poly.pdbx_seq_one_letter_code
_entity_poly.pdbx_strand_id
1 'polypeptide(L)'
;MSKVITLLGSTGSIGTQSLDVCRMHGYEVFGLSANSSVDKLLAQIAEFHPKYVAVTDPAAFEKLSAALAGQANAPKLLKGADGLRELATMDGAGTVLNAVVGIAGLDASLAAIESGHDLALANKESLVTGGHLVTDAVRKNGVHLLPVDSEHSAIFQCLQDQHSAKTLEKILLTASGGPFYGMTTEELRGKTKADALKHPNWNMGAKITIDSATLMNKGLELIEAAWLFGLPEDCLLYTSPSPRDRSVSR
;
A
#
# COMPACT_ATOMS: atom_id res chain seq x y z
N MET A 1 15.85 18.28 -7.51
CA MET A 1 16.29 17.40 -6.40
C MET A 1 15.64 16.05 -6.59
N SER A 2 16.38 14.95 -6.38
CA SER A 2 15.79 13.60 -6.37
C SER A 2 14.78 13.49 -5.23
N LYS A 3 13.64 12.81 -5.46
CA LYS A 3 12.69 12.51 -4.38
C LYS A 3 13.30 11.47 -3.45
N VAL A 4 13.04 11.61 -2.15
CA VAL A 4 13.46 10.65 -1.11
C VAL A 4 12.24 9.86 -0.66
N ILE A 5 12.37 8.55 -0.61
CA ILE A 5 11.28 7.62 -0.27
C ILE A 5 11.72 6.72 0.88
N THR A 6 10.86 6.57 1.88
CA THR A 6 10.94 5.51 2.88
C THR A 6 9.83 4.51 2.62
N LEU A 7 10.18 3.25 2.42
CA LEU A 7 9.24 2.21 1.98
C LEU A 7 8.99 1.18 3.08
N LEU A 8 7.82 1.22 3.66
CA LEU A 8 7.36 0.25 4.65
C LEU A 8 6.71 -0.94 3.94
N GLY A 9 7.25 -2.14 4.15
CA GLY A 9 6.77 -3.36 3.49
C GLY A 9 7.37 -3.58 2.08
N SER A 10 8.65 -3.30 1.89
CA SER A 10 9.36 -3.31 0.60
C SER A 10 9.36 -4.65 -0.13
N THR A 11 9.26 -5.76 0.60
CA THR A 11 9.33 -7.12 0.02
C THR A 11 7.99 -7.65 -0.50
N GLY A 12 6.89 -6.93 -0.23
CA GLY A 12 5.55 -7.24 -0.73
C GLY A 12 5.34 -6.88 -2.20
N SER A 13 4.16 -7.18 -2.74
CA SER A 13 3.82 -6.90 -4.15
C SER A 13 3.91 -5.41 -4.49
N ILE A 14 3.26 -4.55 -3.72
CA ILE A 14 3.33 -3.09 -3.93
C ILE A 14 4.74 -2.57 -3.63
N GLY A 15 5.39 -3.08 -2.57
CA GLY A 15 6.74 -2.66 -2.21
C GLY A 15 7.75 -2.90 -3.34
N THR A 16 7.73 -4.06 -3.97
CA THR A 16 8.63 -4.35 -5.12
C THR A 16 8.34 -3.46 -6.33
N GLN A 17 7.07 -3.24 -6.66
CA GLN A 17 6.66 -2.32 -7.73
C GLN A 17 7.08 -0.87 -7.43
N SER A 18 6.99 -0.46 -6.16
CA SER A 18 7.45 0.88 -5.75
C SER A 18 8.96 1.05 -5.92
N LEU A 19 9.74 0.00 -5.63
CA LEU A 19 11.19 0.01 -5.89
C LEU A 19 11.51 0.04 -7.38
N ASP A 20 10.71 -0.60 -8.25
CA ASP A 20 10.84 -0.47 -9.70
C ASP A 20 10.66 0.99 -10.14
N VAL A 21 9.68 1.70 -9.59
CA VAL A 21 9.47 3.13 -9.83
C VAL A 21 10.65 3.95 -9.32
N CYS A 22 11.16 3.66 -8.11
CA CYS A 22 12.34 4.35 -7.58
C CYS A 22 13.55 4.19 -8.51
N ARG A 23 13.77 2.98 -9.04
CA ARG A 23 14.85 2.68 -10.01
C ARG A 23 14.67 3.45 -11.30
N MET A 24 13.47 3.45 -11.88
CA MET A 24 13.17 4.13 -13.14
C MET A 24 13.39 5.64 -13.07
N HIS A 25 13.08 6.25 -11.93
CA HIS A 25 13.12 7.71 -11.75
C HIS A 25 14.35 8.21 -10.97
N GLY A 26 15.22 7.31 -10.53
CA GLY A 26 16.40 7.68 -9.74
C GLY A 26 16.04 8.29 -8.37
N TYR A 27 14.98 7.81 -7.72
CA TYR A 27 14.62 8.27 -6.40
C TYR A 27 15.54 7.66 -5.34
N GLU A 28 15.89 8.43 -4.32
CA GLU A 28 16.68 7.95 -3.19
C GLU A 28 15.78 7.11 -2.28
N VAL A 29 16.22 5.89 -1.97
CA VAL A 29 15.56 5.03 -0.98
C VAL A 29 16.25 5.23 0.36
N PHE A 30 15.64 6.01 1.23
CA PHE A 30 16.19 6.32 2.56
C PHE A 30 16.10 5.14 3.51
N GLY A 31 14.96 4.46 3.49
CA GLY A 31 14.71 3.34 4.38
C GLY A 31 13.80 2.29 3.80
N LEU A 32 14.00 1.05 4.24
CA LEU A 32 13.21 -0.12 3.85
C LEU A 32 12.68 -0.84 5.09
N SER A 33 11.53 -1.48 4.97
CA SER A 33 11.12 -2.45 5.98
C SER A 33 10.57 -3.73 5.38
N ALA A 34 10.71 -4.81 6.15
CA ALA A 34 10.09 -6.10 5.87
C ALA A 34 9.65 -6.79 7.16
N ASN A 35 8.76 -7.78 7.04
CA ASN A 35 8.46 -8.66 8.17
C ASN A 35 9.53 -9.77 8.27
N SER A 36 9.48 -10.78 7.37
CA SER A 36 10.31 -12.00 7.47
C SER A 36 11.12 -12.32 6.21
N SER A 37 10.96 -11.60 5.12
CA SER A 37 11.55 -11.92 3.82
C SER A 37 13.01 -11.44 3.71
N VAL A 38 13.93 -12.04 4.48
CA VAL A 38 15.33 -11.60 4.61
C VAL A 38 16.07 -11.63 3.28
N ASP A 39 15.94 -12.68 2.49
CA ASP A 39 16.72 -12.84 1.26
C ASP A 39 16.36 -11.79 0.20
N LYS A 40 15.05 -11.46 0.07
CA LYS A 40 14.61 -10.35 -0.78
C LYS A 40 15.11 -9.01 -0.24
N LEU A 41 15.05 -8.82 1.07
CA LEU A 41 15.49 -7.57 1.71
C LEU A 41 17.00 -7.35 1.52
N LEU A 42 17.83 -8.40 1.63
CA LEU A 42 19.26 -8.33 1.34
C LEU A 42 19.54 -7.87 -0.10
N ALA A 43 18.81 -8.40 -1.08
CA ALA A 43 18.94 -7.96 -2.47
C ALA A 43 18.57 -6.47 -2.64
N GLN A 44 17.50 -6.02 -1.99
CA GLN A 44 17.08 -4.62 -2.00
C GLN A 44 18.10 -3.69 -1.30
N ILE A 45 18.68 -4.12 -0.19
CA ILE A 45 19.76 -3.39 0.50
C ILE A 45 20.98 -3.24 -0.40
N ALA A 46 21.39 -4.30 -1.08
CA ALA A 46 22.53 -4.29 -1.98
C ALA A 46 22.34 -3.38 -3.20
N GLU A 47 21.10 -3.21 -3.65
CA GLU A 47 20.78 -2.39 -4.82
C GLU A 47 20.55 -0.92 -4.46
N PHE A 48 19.76 -0.65 -3.44
CA PHE A 48 19.29 0.71 -3.13
C PHE A 48 20.10 1.43 -2.05
N HIS A 49 20.96 0.71 -1.34
CA HIS A 49 21.83 1.24 -0.29
C HIS A 49 21.09 2.13 0.74
N PRO A 50 19.97 1.65 1.34
CA PRO A 50 19.22 2.44 2.29
C PRO A 50 20.06 2.75 3.54
N LYS A 51 19.79 3.89 4.18
CA LYS A 51 20.44 4.25 5.46
C LYS A 51 19.92 3.42 6.63
N TYR A 52 18.65 3.02 6.58
CA TYR A 52 17.95 2.34 7.66
C TYR A 52 17.13 1.16 7.12
N VAL A 53 17.05 0.11 7.92
CA VAL A 53 16.21 -1.06 7.61
C VAL A 53 15.50 -1.55 8.86
N ALA A 54 14.16 -1.60 8.82
CA ALA A 54 13.35 -2.14 9.90
C ALA A 54 12.89 -3.58 9.59
N VAL A 55 12.99 -4.48 10.58
CA VAL A 55 12.50 -5.85 10.47
C VAL A 55 11.62 -6.17 11.67
N THR A 56 10.36 -6.54 11.40
CA THR A 56 9.37 -6.73 12.46
C THR A 56 9.39 -8.14 13.07
N ASP A 57 9.75 -9.16 12.31
CA ASP A 57 9.92 -10.54 12.84
C ASP A 57 11.27 -10.69 13.58
N PRO A 58 11.26 -11.15 14.84
CA PRO A 58 12.49 -11.26 15.62
C PRO A 58 13.53 -12.22 15.03
N ALA A 59 13.10 -13.36 14.46
CA ALA A 59 14.03 -14.35 13.91
C ALA A 59 14.65 -13.83 12.60
N ALA A 60 13.85 -13.15 11.78
CA ALA A 60 14.34 -12.49 10.57
C ALA A 60 15.31 -11.34 10.89
N PHE A 61 15.07 -10.58 11.96
CA PHE A 61 15.98 -9.54 12.42
C PHE A 61 17.36 -10.13 12.76
N GLU A 62 17.43 -11.19 13.54
CA GLU A 62 18.70 -11.86 13.90
C GLU A 62 19.40 -12.42 12.64
N LYS A 63 18.65 -13.06 11.72
CA LYS A 63 19.20 -13.54 10.44
C LYS A 63 19.81 -12.41 9.62
N LEU A 64 19.09 -11.28 9.48
CA LEU A 64 19.56 -10.12 8.72
C LEU A 64 20.79 -9.49 9.39
N SER A 65 20.76 -9.33 10.72
CA SER A 65 21.87 -8.77 11.49
C SER A 65 23.14 -9.59 11.31
N ALA A 66 23.04 -10.91 11.38
CA ALA A 66 24.16 -11.83 11.13
C ALA A 66 24.70 -11.73 9.69
N ALA A 67 23.81 -11.61 8.71
CA ALA A 67 24.20 -11.50 7.29
C ALA A 67 24.91 -10.17 6.96
N LEU A 68 24.62 -9.10 7.67
CA LEU A 68 25.21 -7.79 7.47
C LEU A 68 26.40 -7.50 8.40
N ALA A 69 26.71 -8.39 9.32
CA ALA A 69 27.82 -8.24 10.28
C ALA A 69 29.16 -8.06 9.55
N GLY A 70 29.90 -7.02 9.96
CA GLY A 70 31.22 -6.71 9.39
C GLY A 70 31.19 -6.00 8.01
N GLN A 71 30.03 -5.74 7.43
CA GLN A 71 29.95 -4.94 6.20
C GLN A 71 30.09 -3.44 6.52
N ALA A 72 31.04 -2.79 5.87
CA ALA A 72 31.36 -1.38 6.14
C ALA A 72 30.19 -0.40 5.87
N ASN A 73 29.33 -0.73 4.90
CA ASN A 73 28.20 0.11 4.48
C ASN A 73 26.84 -0.51 4.84
N ALA A 74 26.80 -1.34 5.90
CA ALA A 74 25.53 -1.90 6.35
C ALA A 74 24.58 -0.80 6.84
N PRO A 75 23.27 -0.88 6.50
CA PRO A 75 22.29 0.05 7.03
C PRO A 75 22.14 -0.11 8.56
N LYS A 76 21.70 0.94 9.23
CA LYS A 76 21.29 0.83 10.65
C LYS A 76 20.02 -0.02 10.73
N LEU A 77 20.08 -1.09 11.53
CA LEU A 77 18.96 -2.00 11.71
C LEU A 77 18.05 -1.54 12.86
N LEU A 78 16.75 -1.62 12.62
CA LEU A 78 15.68 -1.28 13.56
C LEU A 78 14.81 -2.52 13.78
N LYS A 79 14.46 -2.81 15.04
CA LYS A 79 13.82 -4.07 15.41
C LYS A 79 12.36 -3.88 15.79
N GLY A 80 11.51 -4.80 15.32
CA GLY A 80 10.13 -4.91 15.78
C GLY A 80 9.20 -3.81 15.26
N ALA A 81 8.04 -3.72 15.88
CA ALA A 81 7.04 -2.69 15.57
C ALA A 81 7.55 -1.28 15.92
N ASP A 82 8.27 -1.14 17.03
CA ASP A 82 8.88 0.13 17.42
C ASP A 82 9.91 0.60 16.38
N GLY A 83 10.71 -0.33 15.83
CA GLY A 83 11.64 -0.02 14.75
C GLY A 83 10.96 0.38 13.45
N LEU A 84 9.80 -0.21 13.13
CA LEU A 84 8.98 0.21 11.99
C LEU A 84 8.45 1.62 12.18
N ARG A 85 7.95 1.92 13.38
CA ARG A 85 7.48 3.25 13.76
C ARG A 85 8.61 4.27 13.74
N GLU A 86 9.77 3.95 14.34
CA GLU A 86 10.97 4.81 14.34
C GLU A 86 11.38 5.16 12.91
N LEU A 87 11.42 4.17 12.00
CA LEU A 87 11.77 4.39 10.59
C LEU A 87 10.85 5.42 9.91
N ALA A 88 9.56 5.37 10.21
CA ALA A 88 8.57 6.26 9.63
C ALA A 88 8.67 7.71 10.13
N THR A 89 9.36 7.95 11.25
CA THR A 89 9.48 9.28 11.90
C THR A 89 10.82 9.96 11.68
N MET A 90 11.77 9.31 11.00
CA MET A 90 13.13 9.82 10.88
C MET A 90 13.25 11.08 10.04
N ASP A 91 14.03 12.04 10.49
CA ASP A 91 14.43 13.18 9.68
C ASP A 91 15.09 12.70 8.38
N GLY A 92 14.60 13.23 7.27
CA GLY A 92 15.08 12.85 5.95
C GLY A 92 14.37 11.62 5.34
N ALA A 93 13.36 11.04 6.00
CA ALA A 93 12.56 9.94 5.46
C ALA A 93 11.84 10.29 4.15
N GLY A 94 11.66 11.58 3.85
CA GLY A 94 11.00 12.04 2.65
C GLY A 94 9.51 11.68 2.63
N THR A 95 9.02 11.16 1.52
CA THR A 95 7.67 10.59 1.45
C THR A 95 7.70 9.16 2.01
N VAL A 96 6.86 8.89 3.01
CA VAL A 96 6.70 7.54 3.56
C VAL A 96 5.65 6.79 2.74
N LEU A 97 6.05 5.70 2.08
CA LEU A 97 5.13 4.81 1.39
C LEU A 97 4.84 3.60 2.29
N ASN A 98 3.58 3.47 2.71
CA ASN A 98 3.16 2.35 3.54
C ASN A 98 2.46 1.26 2.73
N ALA A 99 3.16 0.15 2.50
CA ALA A 99 2.68 -1.08 1.87
C ALA A 99 2.67 -2.29 2.84
N VAL A 100 2.63 -2.04 4.14
CA VAL A 100 2.46 -3.08 5.17
C VAL A 100 1.04 -3.65 5.06
N VAL A 101 0.89 -4.94 5.24
CA VAL A 101 -0.41 -5.62 5.12
C VAL A 101 -1.16 -5.59 6.47
N GLY A 102 -2.45 -5.30 6.42
CA GLY A 102 -3.33 -5.33 7.58
C GLY A 102 -3.15 -4.14 8.52
N ILE A 103 -3.71 -4.22 9.71
CA ILE A 103 -3.75 -3.12 10.69
C ILE A 103 -2.36 -2.72 11.23
N ALA A 104 -1.35 -3.59 11.07
CA ALA A 104 0.01 -3.33 11.54
C ALA A 104 0.66 -2.07 10.91
N GLY A 105 0.12 -1.59 9.79
CA GLY A 105 0.57 -0.36 9.15
C GLY A 105 0.01 0.94 9.75
N LEU A 106 -1.06 0.88 10.55
CA LEU A 106 -1.78 2.08 11.02
C LEU A 106 -0.90 2.96 11.94
N ASP A 107 -0.24 2.35 12.91
CA ASP A 107 0.62 3.10 13.85
C ASP A 107 1.78 3.79 13.14
N ALA A 108 2.46 3.12 12.22
CA ALA A 108 3.52 3.72 11.42
C ALA A 108 3.00 4.83 10.49
N SER A 109 1.78 4.69 9.95
CA SER A 109 1.13 5.75 9.16
C SER A 109 0.89 7.01 9.99
N LEU A 110 0.30 6.85 11.18
CA LEU A 110 0.06 7.98 12.09
C LEU A 110 1.37 8.64 12.52
N ALA A 111 2.38 7.83 12.86
CA ALA A 111 3.69 8.34 13.25
C ALA A 111 4.37 9.15 12.13
N ALA A 112 4.31 8.69 10.88
CA ALA A 112 4.82 9.43 9.73
C ALA A 112 4.14 10.79 9.56
N ILE A 113 2.81 10.81 9.62
CA ILE A 113 2.00 12.03 9.51
C ILE A 113 2.32 13.01 10.64
N GLU A 114 2.36 12.53 11.89
CA GLU A 114 2.66 13.33 13.07
C GLU A 114 4.09 13.93 13.05
N SER A 115 5.00 13.28 12.33
CA SER A 115 6.38 13.77 12.11
C SER A 115 6.51 14.69 10.89
N GLY A 116 5.40 15.04 10.25
CA GLY A 116 5.38 16.00 9.12
C GLY A 116 5.76 15.38 7.77
N HIS A 117 5.72 14.07 7.62
CA HIS A 117 5.99 13.41 6.35
C HIS A 117 4.71 13.21 5.53
N ASP A 118 4.81 13.42 4.23
CA ASP A 118 3.76 13.01 3.29
C ASP A 118 3.63 11.49 3.31
N LEU A 119 2.38 10.99 3.33
CA LEU A 119 2.08 9.57 3.36
C LEU A 119 1.52 9.09 2.02
N ALA A 120 2.25 8.22 1.32
CA ALA A 120 1.74 7.45 0.20
C ALA A 120 1.19 6.12 0.74
N LEU A 121 -0.14 5.96 0.73
CA LEU A 121 -0.82 4.87 1.41
C LEU A 121 -1.30 3.80 0.45
N ALA A 122 -0.69 2.61 0.54
CA ALA A 122 -1.14 1.38 -0.11
C ALA A 122 -1.87 0.44 0.87
N ASN A 123 -1.77 0.72 2.17
CA ASN A 123 -2.42 -0.04 3.24
C ASN A 123 -3.84 0.48 3.48
N LYS A 124 -4.79 -0.03 2.72
CA LYS A 124 -6.22 0.38 2.82
C LYS A 124 -6.83 0.09 4.20
N GLU A 125 -6.34 -0.93 4.89
CA GLU A 125 -6.84 -1.31 6.21
C GLU A 125 -6.63 -0.20 7.26
N SER A 126 -5.61 0.64 7.09
CA SER A 126 -5.40 1.81 7.96
C SER A 126 -6.56 2.81 7.87
N LEU A 127 -7.07 3.10 6.67
CA LEU A 127 -8.25 3.98 6.52
C LEU A 127 -9.56 3.30 6.89
N VAL A 128 -9.70 2.01 6.59
CA VAL A 128 -10.89 1.25 6.98
C VAL A 128 -11.07 1.21 8.50
N THR A 129 -9.96 1.04 9.24
CA THR A 129 -10.00 0.88 10.70
C THR A 129 -9.88 2.22 11.44
N GLY A 130 -9.04 3.11 10.95
CA GLY A 130 -8.68 4.36 11.63
C GLY A 130 -8.81 5.60 10.75
N GLY A 131 -9.73 5.62 9.77
CA GLY A 131 -9.85 6.68 8.79
C GLY A 131 -9.97 8.07 9.41
N HIS A 132 -10.80 8.22 10.45
CA HIS A 132 -10.92 9.49 11.18
C HIS A 132 -9.59 9.92 11.85
N LEU A 133 -8.84 8.97 12.42
CA LEU A 133 -7.54 9.27 13.04
C LEU A 133 -6.54 9.75 11.99
N VAL A 134 -6.47 9.04 10.86
CA VAL A 134 -5.55 9.35 9.77
C VAL A 134 -5.89 10.71 9.12
N THR A 135 -7.15 10.94 8.77
CA THR A 135 -7.58 12.18 8.10
C THR A 135 -7.47 13.40 9.01
N ASP A 136 -7.77 13.25 10.30
CA ASP A 136 -7.57 14.32 11.29
C ASP A 136 -6.09 14.63 11.51
N ALA A 137 -5.23 13.61 11.59
CA ALA A 137 -3.78 13.79 11.70
C ALA A 137 -3.21 14.50 10.46
N VAL A 138 -3.61 14.09 9.25
CA VAL A 138 -3.22 14.74 7.99
C VAL A 138 -3.60 16.22 7.99
N ARG A 139 -4.85 16.54 8.35
CA ARG A 139 -5.34 17.92 8.42
C ARG A 139 -4.56 18.75 9.45
N LYS A 140 -4.34 18.18 10.63
CA LYS A 140 -3.65 18.86 11.74
C LYS A 140 -2.19 19.17 11.41
N ASN A 141 -1.50 18.25 10.75
CA ASN A 141 -0.06 18.39 10.44
C ASN A 141 0.22 19.00 9.06
N GLY A 142 -0.81 19.21 8.22
CA GLY A 142 -0.68 19.87 6.92
C GLY A 142 0.13 19.06 5.90
N VAL A 143 0.16 17.74 6.03
CA VAL A 143 0.85 16.82 5.11
C VAL A 143 -0.12 16.30 4.05
N HIS A 144 0.43 15.66 3.00
CA HIS A 144 -0.37 15.07 1.94
C HIS A 144 -0.60 13.58 2.19
N LEU A 145 -1.84 13.14 1.98
CA LEU A 145 -2.21 11.73 1.91
C LEU A 145 -2.41 11.34 0.44
N LEU A 146 -1.52 10.49 -0.06
CA LEU A 146 -1.45 10.10 -1.47
C LEU A 146 -1.92 8.66 -1.64
N PRO A 147 -3.02 8.38 -2.34
CA PRO A 147 -3.47 7.00 -2.54
C PRO A 147 -2.57 6.26 -3.52
N VAL A 148 -2.20 5.04 -3.17
CA VAL A 148 -1.38 4.14 -4.02
C VAL A 148 -2.24 3.05 -4.66
N ASP A 149 -3.36 2.65 -4.04
CA ASP A 149 -4.32 1.74 -4.64
C ASP A 149 -4.74 2.24 -6.03
N SER A 150 -4.84 1.34 -7.02
CA SER A 150 -4.97 1.71 -8.42
C SER A 150 -6.23 2.50 -8.73
N GLU A 151 -7.36 2.12 -8.17
CA GLU A 151 -8.64 2.80 -8.34
C GLU A 151 -8.62 4.18 -7.69
N HIS A 152 -8.13 4.27 -6.46
CA HIS A 152 -8.04 5.54 -5.73
C HIS A 152 -7.02 6.49 -6.34
N SER A 153 -5.89 5.99 -6.81
CA SER A 153 -4.90 6.79 -7.53
C SER A 153 -5.48 7.36 -8.83
N ALA A 154 -6.30 6.59 -9.56
CA ALA A 154 -6.97 7.08 -10.76
C ALA A 154 -7.99 8.18 -10.43
N ILE A 155 -8.80 8.00 -9.38
CA ILE A 155 -9.74 9.01 -8.89
C ILE A 155 -8.99 10.27 -8.45
N PHE A 156 -7.94 10.10 -7.65
CA PHE A 156 -7.10 11.21 -7.18
C PHE A 156 -6.54 12.04 -8.34
N GLN A 157 -6.04 11.40 -9.40
CA GLN A 157 -5.56 12.09 -10.60
C GLN A 157 -6.65 12.87 -11.32
N CYS A 158 -7.87 12.32 -11.40
CA CYS A 158 -9.01 13.02 -12.00
C CYS A 158 -9.45 14.25 -11.19
N LEU A 159 -9.20 14.26 -9.88
CA LEU A 159 -9.61 15.33 -8.96
C LEU A 159 -8.51 16.37 -8.69
N GLN A 160 -7.36 16.31 -9.39
CA GLN A 160 -6.27 17.28 -9.20
C GLN A 160 -6.65 18.71 -9.63
N ASP A 161 -7.61 18.86 -10.53
CA ASP A 161 -8.12 20.18 -10.91
C ASP A 161 -9.17 20.65 -9.90
N GLN A 162 -8.98 21.88 -9.38
CA GLN A 162 -9.90 22.49 -8.41
C GLN A 162 -11.34 22.63 -8.93
N HIS A 163 -11.52 22.75 -10.24
CA HIS A 163 -12.84 22.82 -10.84
C HIS A 163 -13.54 21.45 -10.76
N SER A 164 -12.83 20.39 -11.12
CA SER A 164 -13.36 19.01 -11.09
C SER A 164 -13.77 18.58 -9.68
N ALA A 165 -13.00 18.93 -8.66
CA ALA A 165 -13.33 18.63 -7.27
C ALA A 165 -14.62 19.32 -6.79
N LYS A 166 -14.89 20.56 -7.26
CA LYS A 166 -16.09 21.34 -6.88
C LYS A 166 -17.37 20.91 -7.60
N THR A 167 -17.22 20.26 -8.75
CA THR A 167 -18.35 19.82 -9.61
C THR A 167 -18.58 18.32 -9.57
N LEU A 168 -17.89 17.62 -8.66
CA LEU A 168 -18.01 16.19 -8.50
C LEU A 168 -19.42 15.80 -8.04
N GLU A 169 -20.12 15.04 -8.87
CA GLU A 169 -21.44 14.50 -8.55
C GLU A 169 -21.34 13.10 -7.96
N LYS A 170 -20.58 12.23 -8.63
CA LYS A 170 -20.44 10.81 -8.24
C LYS A 170 -19.08 10.26 -8.60
N ILE A 171 -18.62 9.28 -7.83
CA ILE A 171 -17.50 8.41 -8.17
C ILE A 171 -18.02 7.02 -8.53
N LEU A 172 -17.62 6.51 -9.68
CA LEU A 172 -17.89 5.14 -10.11
C LEU A 172 -16.64 4.30 -9.85
N LEU A 173 -16.62 3.57 -8.75
CA LEU A 173 -15.52 2.71 -8.38
C LEU A 173 -15.62 1.38 -9.15
N THR A 174 -14.68 1.13 -10.04
CA THR A 174 -14.68 -0.05 -10.92
C THR A 174 -14.12 -1.29 -10.21
N ALA A 175 -14.55 -2.47 -10.61
CA ALA A 175 -14.07 -3.74 -10.10
C ALA A 175 -13.87 -4.78 -11.23
N SER A 176 -12.91 -5.69 -11.05
CA SER A 176 -12.74 -6.85 -11.94
C SER A 176 -13.89 -7.88 -11.81
N GLY A 177 -14.52 -7.90 -10.63
CA GLY A 177 -15.50 -8.92 -10.27
C GLY A 177 -14.87 -10.21 -9.72
N GLY A 178 -13.56 -10.39 -9.85
CA GLY A 178 -12.82 -11.54 -9.35
C GLY A 178 -13.10 -12.85 -10.12
N PRO A 179 -12.54 -13.99 -9.64
CA PRO A 179 -12.65 -15.29 -10.34
C PRO A 179 -14.07 -15.88 -10.35
N PHE A 180 -14.96 -15.37 -9.52
CA PHE A 180 -16.33 -15.88 -9.40
C PHE A 180 -17.37 -14.98 -10.08
N TYR A 181 -16.92 -13.98 -10.81
CA TYR A 181 -17.81 -13.08 -11.54
C TYR A 181 -18.72 -13.82 -12.51
N GLY A 182 -20.02 -13.54 -12.45
CA GLY A 182 -21.04 -14.15 -13.32
C GLY A 182 -21.47 -15.56 -12.91
N MET A 183 -20.92 -16.14 -11.83
CA MET A 183 -21.34 -17.45 -11.34
C MET A 183 -22.64 -17.36 -10.55
N THR A 184 -23.50 -18.37 -10.75
CA THR A 184 -24.73 -18.56 -9.95
C THR A 184 -24.39 -19.08 -8.56
N THR A 185 -25.37 -18.99 -7.64
CA THR A 185 -25.23 -19.54 -6.28
C THR A 185 -24.90 -21.04 -6.31
N GLU A 186 -25.50 -21.80 -7.24
CA GLU A 186 -25.24 -23.25 -7.37
C GLU A 186 -23.82 -23.53 -7.83
N GLU A 187 -23.28 -22.74 -8.78
CA GLU A 187 -21.90 -22.88 -9.25
C GLU A 187 -20.89 -22.48 -8.18
N LEU A 188 -21.26 -21.61 -7.24
CA LEU A 188 -20.43 -21.22 -6.10
C LEU A 188 -20.37 -22.31 -5.02
N ARG A 189 -21.38 -23.20 -4.96
CA ARG A 189 -21.36 -24.34 -4.04
C ARG A 189 -20.20 -25.27 -4.40
N GLY A 190 -19.32 -25.51 -3.47
CA GLY A 190 -18.16 -26.38 -3.70
C GLY A 190 -16.91 -25.65 -4.22
N LYS A 191 -16.95 -24.35 -4.43
CA LYS A 191 -15.71 -23.58 -4.66
C LYS A 191 -14.82 -23.59 -3.44
N THR A 192 -13.53 -23.69 -3.69
CA THR A 192 -12.49 -23.83 -2.66
C THR A 192 -11.62 -22.58 -2.59
N LYS A 193 -10.78 -22.50 -1.55
CA LYS A 193 -9.71 -21.49 -1.45
C LYS A 193 -8.80 -21.53 -2.69
N ALA A 194 -8.50 -22.72 -3.21
CA ALA A 194 -7.67 -22.87 -4.41
C ALA A 194 -8.32 -22.24 -5.67
N ASP A 195 -9.66 -22.28 -5.76
CA ASP A 195 -10.37 -21.62 -6.85
C ASP A 195 -10.41 -20.11 -6.68
N ALA A 196 -10.58 -19.61 -5.46
CA ALA A 196 -10.54 -18.20 -5.15
C ALA A 196 -9.16 -17.56 -5.43
N LEU A 197 -8.06 -18.32 -5.33
CA LEU A 197 -6.71 -17.87 -5.62
C LEU A 197 -6.39 -17.76 -7.13
N LYS A 198 -7.28 -18.23 -8.02
CA LYS A 198 -7.10 -18.15 -9.47
C LYS A 198 -7.72 -16.88 -10.04
N HIS A 199 -7.10 -15.72 -9.78
CA HIS A 199 -7.60 -14.48 -10.37
C HIS A 199 -7.36 -14.47 -11.88
N PRO A 200 -8.40 -14.15 -12.73
CA PRO A 200 -8.30 -14.29 -14.19
C PRO A 200 -7.29 -13.33 -14.82
N ASN A 201 -7.11 -12.14 -14.25
CA ASN A 201 -6.37 -11.05 -14.90
C ASN A 201 -5.11 -10.62 -14.13
N TRP A 202 -5.03 -10.89 -12.80
CA TRP A 202 -3.99 -10.32 -11.96
C TRP A 202 -3.24 -11.39 -11.16
N ASN A 203 -1.91 -11.24 -11.10
CA ASN A 203 -1.08 -12.00 -10.20
C ASN A 203 -0.79 -11.14 -8.95
N MET A 204 -1.49 -11.40 -7.87
CA MET A 204 -1.47 -10.62 -6.64
C MET A 204 -1.12 -11.48 -5.43
N GLY A 205 -0.88 -10.83 -4.28
CA GLY A 205 -0.73 -11.54 -3.01
C GLY A 205 -1.98 -12.35 -2.63
N ALA A 206 -1.81 -13.42 -1.86
CA ALA A 206 -2.89 -14.36 -1.54
C ALA A 206 -4.10 -13.68 -0.86
N LYS A 207 -3.85 -12.75 0.09
CA LYS A 207 -4.93 -12.03 0.79
C LYS A 207 -5.81 -11.24 -0.18
N ILE A 208 -5.22 -10.34 -0.98
CA ILE A 208 -5.97 -9.49 -1.89
C ILE A 208 -6.67 -10.30 -2.99
N THR A 209 -6.12 -11.44 -3.38
CA THR A 209 -6.76 -12.35 -4.36
C THR A 209 -8.03 -12.98 -3.78
N ILE A 210 -8.02 -13.41 -2.53
CA ILE A 210 -9.21 -13.90 -1.81
C ILE A 210 -10.23 -12.77 -1.61
N ASP A 211 -9.77 -11.59 -1.20
CA ASP A 211 -10.65 -10.43 -1.00
C ASP A 211 -11.31 -10.00 -2.33
N SER A 212 -10.60 -10.11 -3.45
CA SER A 212 -11.16 -9.89 -4.79
C SER A 212 -12.24 -10.92 -5.15
N ALA A 213 -11.95 -12.21 -4.88
CA ALA A 213 -12.90 -13.30 -5.15
C ALA A 213 -14.24 -13.16 -4.41
N THR A 214 -14.20 -12.57 -3.23
CA THR A 214 -15.37 -12.36 -2.36
C THR A 214 -15.97 -10.96 -2.47
N LEU A 215 -15.42 -10.08 -3.30
CA LEU A 215 -15.70 -8.64 -3.36
C LEU A 215 -15.41 -7.88 -2.05
N MET A 216 -14.79 -8.51 -1.06
CA MET A 216 -14.36 -7.84 0.17
C MET A 216 -13.38 -6.72 -0.12
N ASN A 217 -12.46 -6.93 -1.08
CA ASN A 217 -11.54 -5.87 -1.51
C ASN A 217 -12.30 -4.61 -1.96
N LYS A 218 -13.38 -4.78 -2.72
CA LYS A 218 -14.18 -3.65 -3.19
C LYS A 218 -14.94 -2.96 -2.05
N GLY A 219 -15.41 -3.72 -1.07
CA GLY A 219 -15.99 -3.17 0.16
C GLY A 219 -14.99 -2.33 0.96
N LEU A 220 -13.76 -2.81 1.11
CA LEU A 220 -12.69 -2.05 1.76
C LEU A 220 -12.34 -0.77 0.98
N GLU A 221 -12.29 -0.85 -0.34
CA GLU A 221 -12.04 0.30 -1.22
C GLU A 221 -13.15 1.35 -1.17
N LEU A 222 -14.42 0.96 -1.02
CA LEU A 222 -15.52 1.92 -0.82
C LEU A 222 -15.32 2.74 0.46
N ILE A 223 -14.97 2.06 1.56
CA ILE A 223 -14.71 2.72 2.84
C ILE A 223 -13.48 3.64 2.72
N GLU A 224 -12.42 3.17 2.08
CA GLU A 224 -11.21 3.95 1.83
C GLU A 224 -11.51 5.21 1.00
N ALA A 225 -12.28 5.08 -0.09
CA ALA A 225 -12.69 6.20 -0.94
C ALA A 225 -13.48 7.26 -0.16
N ALA A 226 -14.39 6.85 0.73
CA ALA A 226 -15.15 7.76 1.58
C ALA A 226 -14.22 8.63 2.44
N TRP A 227 -13.20 8.03 3.05
CA TRP A 227 -12.21 8.76 3.84
C TRP A 227 -11.27 9.63 3.01
N LEU A 228 -10.75 9.10 1.90
CA LEU A 228 -9.80 9.83 1.04
C LEU A 228 -10.40 11.06 0.39
N PHE A 229 -11.63 10.97 -0.07
CA PHE A 229 -12.26 12.03 -0.88
C PHE A 229 -13.33 12.79 -0.11
N GLY A 230 -13.62 12.42 1.15
CA GLY A 230 -14.60 13.11 1.99
C GLY A 230 -16.01 13.11 1.42
N LEU A 231 -16.39 12.04 0.71
CA LEU A 231 -17.66 11.95 0.02
C LEU A 231 -18.72 11.24 0.86
N PRO A 232 -19.99 11.68 0.77
CA PRO A 232 -21.12 10.94 1.30
C PRO A 232 -21.24 9.56 0.63
N GLU A 233 -21.79 8.58 1.36
CA GLU A 233 -21.90 7.20 0.87
C GLU A 233 -22.74 7.08 -0.41
N ASP A 234 -23.75 7.94 -0.60
CA ASP A 234 -24.63 7.99 -1.77
C ASP A 234 -23.94 8.53 -3.03
N CYS A 235 -22.79 9.18 -2.88
CA CYS A 235 -21.94 9.61 -3.98
C CYS A 235 -20.95 8.55 -4.46
N LEU A 236 -20.87 7.38 -3.77
CA LEU A 236 -19.98 6.29 -4.09
C LEU A 236 -20.77 5.11 -4.66
N LEU A 237 -20.51 4.80 -5.92
CA LEU A 237 -21.09 3.64 -6.60
C LEU A 237 -19.96 2.72 -7.07
N TYR A 238 -20.14 1.41 -7.01
CA TYR A 238 -19.22 0.49 -7.65
C TYR A 238 -19.85 -0.16 -8.88
N THR A 239 -19.03 -0.46 -9.89
CA THR A 239 -19.43 -1.13 -11.11
C THR A 239 -18.47 -2.25 -11.47
N SER A 240 -18.98 -3.30 -12.12
CA SER A 240 -18.22 -4.44 -12.61
C SER A 240 -18.74 -4.85 -13.97
N PRO A 241 -17.90 -5.23 -14.95
CA PRO A 241 -16.45 -5.28 -14.87
C PRO A 241 -15.79 -3.90 -15.05
N SER A 242 -14.53 -3.79 -14.58
CA SER A 242 -13.71 -2.61 -14.84
C SER A 242 -13.41 -2.46 -16.34
N PRO A 243 -13.41 -1.25 -16.91
CA PRO A 243 -12.92 -1.01 -18.27
C PRO A 243 -11.49 -1.49 -18.52
N ARG A 244 -10.64 -1.50 -17.50
CA ARG A 244 -9.28 -2.06 -17.59
C ARG A 244 -9.25 -3.55 -17.90
N ASP A 245 -10.22 -4.31 -17.40
CA ASP A 245 -10.27 -5.75 -17.60
C ASP A 245 -10.70 -6.13 -19.03
N ARG A 246 -11.28 -5.19 -19.76
CA ARG A 246 -11.63 -5.33 -21.17
C ARG A 246 -10.49 -5.00 -22.13
N SER A 247 -9.48 -4.27 -21.69
CA SER A 247 -8.40 -3.76 -22.54
C SER A 247 -7.21 -4.73 -22.70
N VAL A 248 -7.22 -5.87 -22.04
CA VAL A 248 -6.14 -6.87 -22.09
C VAL A 248 -6.16 -7.70 -23.39
N SER A 249 -7.08 -7.42 -24.30
CA SER A 249 -7.22 -8.10 -25.59
C SER A 249 -6.85 -7.20 -26.79
N ARG A 250 -5.82 -6.35 -26.64
CA ARG A 250 -5.23 -5.67 -27.80
C ARG A 250 -3.72 -5.73 -27.78
#